data_f6c747349ec86801246f3d824a1ce934
#
_entry.id   f6c747349ec86801246f3d824a1ce934
#
_cell.length_a   1.000
_cell.length_b   1.000
_cell.length_c   1.000
_cell.angle_alpha   90.00
_cell.angle_beta   90.00
_cell.angle_gamma   90.00
#
_symmetry.space_group_name_H-M   'P 1'
#
loop_
_entity.id
_entity.type
_entity.pdbx_description
1 polymer ?
#
loop_
_entity_poly.entity_id
_entity_poly.type
_entity_poly.pdbx_seq_one_letter_code
_entity_poly.pdbx_strand_id
1 'polypeptide(L)'
;MIIYNDMKRILTFFAAIVLFTFQANAQTGTWSGKLDVQGTKLSLVFHLDGDNPTMDSPDQGAKGIPVQIERKSYGGLTIKIPSLGASYEGIYMVQQVVGTFKQSGMSLPLTLKPGEDKPKRPQTPQGPFPYATEEVTFMNGDVALNGTLVLPEGYSRTTPVLIMVTGSGQQNRDEEIFEHKPFAVIADALARAGIATLRYDDRGFSGYKGNINDCTTEDFKNDALAGVELLRTRFDKVGVIGHSEGGTIALMLAAEQKVDFVVSLAGMVISGAETLVRQNKVALQESGLTNEQIDSYCKMLEKAFDVRAHGGRMPDPDDYDVPEVLMQNYWAVVAQIQMPYMIHFLRLDMRPLLGNVTCPVLALNGTKDVQVEYESNLSALHNTLPSNSKNQIESVDGVNHLFQHCKTGAVTEYRDIEETISPAVLETIVNWISRSIQS
;
A
#
# COMPACT_ATOMS: atom_id res chain seq x y z
N MET A 1 42.18 -21.74 -57.08
CA MET A 1 40.73 -21.96 -56.85
C MET A 1 40.43 -23.00 -55.74
N ILE A 2 41.45 -23.47 -55.03
CA ILE A 2 41.26 -24.46 -53.91
C ILE A 2 41.33 -23.80 -52.55
N ILE A 3 41.96 -22.65 -52.39
CA ILE A 3 42.12 -21.92 -51.12
C ILE A 3 40.84 -21.13 -50.69
N TYR A 4 39.95 -20.83 -51.64
CA TYR A 4 38.73 -20.05 -51.36
C TYR A 4 37.57 -20.88 -50.79
N ASN A 5 37.60 -22.19 -50.98
CA ASN A 5 36.56 -23.07 -50.45
C ASN A 5 36.79 -23.49 -48.99
N ASP A 6 38.05 -23.53 -48.54
CA ASP A 6 38.37 -23.91 -47.16
C ASP A 6 38.10 -22.77 -46.16
N MET A 7 38.25 -21.53 -46.59
CA MET A 7 37.91 -20.36 -45.75
C MET A 7 36.42 -20.19 -45.50
N LYS A 8 35.53 -20.58 -46.43
CA LYS A 8 34.07 -20.60 -46.23
C LYS A 8 33.62 -21.71 -45.30
N ARG A 9 34.27 -22.86 -45.30
CA ARG A 9 33.98 -23.96 -44.36
C ARG A 9 34.41 -23.67 -42.93
N ILE A 10 35.52 -22.94 -42.73
CA ILE A 10 36.00 -22.50 -41.41
C ILE A 10 35.11 -21.41 -40.83
N LEU A 11 34.63 -20.44 -41.64
CA LEU A 11 33.70 -19.41 -41.19
C LEU A 11 32.32 -19.96 -40.85
N THR A 12 31.84 -21.01 -41.56
CA THR A 12 30.54 -21.66 -41.25
C THR A 12 30.62 -22.48 -39.96
N PHE A 13 31.78 -23.06 -39.64
CA PHE A 13 31.99 -23.82 -38.42
C PHE A 13 32.14 -22.90 -37.17
N PHE A 14 32.75 -21.72 -37.31
CA PHE A 14 32.85 -20.75 -36.21
C PHE A 14 31.51 -20.06 -35.91
N ALA A 15 30.66 -19.80 -36.91
CA ALA A 15 29.32 -19.25 -36.70
C ALA A 15 28.40 -20.25 -35.99
N ALA A 16 28.55 -21.56 -36.21
CA ALA A 16 27.76 -22.59 -35.53
C ALA A 16 28.21 -22.80 -34.06
N ILE A 17 29.50 -22.65 -33.76
CA ILE A 17 30.02 -22.83 -32.39
C ILE A 17 29.67 -21.61 -31.51
N VAL A 18 29.62 -20.37 -32.05
CA VAL A 18 29.20 -19.19 -31.30
C VAL A 18 27.70 -19.24 -30.97
N LEU A 19 26.88 -19.82 -31.81
CA LEU A 19 25.44 -20.01 -31.53
C LEU A 19 25.16 -21.07 -30.44
N PHE A 20 26.05 -22.09 -30.31
CA PHE A 20 25.85 -23.16 -29.30
C PHE A 20 26.26 -22.74 -27.87
N THR A 21 27.21 -21.81 -27.71
CA THR A 21 27.65 -21.37 -26.38
C THR A 21 26.69 -20.34 -25.77
N PHE A 22 25.89 -19.63 -26.57
CA PHE A 22 24.88 -18.70 -26.07
C PHE A 22 23.62 -19.41 -25.54
N GLN A 23 23.32 -20.61 -25.96
CA GLN A 23 22.11 -21.33 -25.52
C GLN A 23 22.22 -21.98 -24.14
N ALA A 24 23.42 -22.30 -23.65
CA ALA A 24 23.58 -22.95 -22.35
C ALA A 24 23.39 -22.03 -21.16
N ASN A 25 23.67 -20.74 -21.31
CA ASN A 25 23.50 -19.73 -20.22
C ASN A 25 22.14 -19.01 -20.25
N ALA A 26 21.33 -19.23 -21.27
CA ALA A 26 20.11 -18.47 -21.50
C ALA A 26 18.90 -18.95 -20.70
N GLN A 27 19.03 -20.05 -19.96
CA GLN A 27 17.94 -20.65 -19.15
C GLN A 27 18.20 -20.60 -17.65
N THR A 28 19.19 -19.84 -17.22
CA THR A 28 19.52 -19.55 -15.82
C THR A 28 19.20 -18.08 -15.53
N GLY A 29 19.26 -17.68 -14.27
CA GLY A 29 18.97 -16.31 -13.86
C GLY A 29 17.50 -16.09 -13.50
N THR A 30 17.18 -14.83 -13.33
CA THR A 30 15.81 -14.38 -13.04
C THR A 30 15.08 -14.08 -14.35
N TRP A 31 13.85 -14.56 -14.44
CA TRP A 31 12.95 -14.36 -15.58
C TRP A 31 11.59 -13.90 -15.11
N SER A 32 11.01 -12.91 -15.76
CA SER A 32 9.68 -12.40 -15.38
C SER A 32 8.75 -12.22 -16.56
N GLY A 33 7.44 -12.25 -16.28
CA GLY A 33 6.40 -11.99 -17.25
C GLY A 33 5.06 -11.66 -16.59
N LYS A 34 4.17 -11.03 -17.35
CA LYS A 34 2.81 -10.70 -16.89
C LYS A 34 1.81 -11.70 -17.46
N LEU A 35 1.15 -12.44 -16.57
CA LEU A 35 0.08 -13.38 -16.90
C LEU A 35 -1.25 -12.63 -16.91
N ASP A 36 -1.99 -12.67 -18.02
CA ASP A 36 -3.33 -12.07 -18.12
C ASP A 36 -4.38 -13.09 -17.67
N VAL A 37 -5.04 -12.81 -16.58
CA VAL A 37 -6.14 -13.62 -16.03
C VAL A 37 -7.41 -12.79 -16.09
N GLN A 38 -8.20 -12.98 -17.14
CA GLN A 38 -9.46 -12.29 -17.35
C GLN A 38 -9.37 -10.74 -17.30
N GLY A 39 -8.29 -10.19 -17.88
CA GLY A 39 -8.02 -8.75 -17.90
C GLY A 39 -7.17 -8.25 -16.74
N THR A 40 -7.00 -9.04 -15.68
CA THR A 40 -6.07 -8.73 -14.58
C THR A 40 -4.69 -9.28 -14.91
N LYS A 41 -3.67 -8.42 -14.91
CA LYS A 41 -2.28 -8.81 -15.17
C LYS A 41 -1.57 -9.15 -13.87
N LEU A 42 -1.17 -10.41 -13.73
CA LEU A 42 -0.38 -10.89 -12.60
C LEU A 42 1.09 -11.04 -13.02
N SER A 43 2.00 -10.44 -12.29
CA SER A 43 3.43 -10.60 -12.50
C SER A 43 3.91 -11.91 -11.88
N LEU A 44 4.65 -12.68 -12.66
CA LEU A 44 5.33 -13.88 -12.21
C LEU A 44 6.83 -13.69 -12.41
N VAL A 45 7.61 -13.98 -11.37
CA VAL A 45 9.08 -13.90 -11.39
C VAL A 45 9.63 -15.27 -11.06
N PHE A 46 10.47 -15.80 -11.92
CA PHE A 46 11.10 -17.11 -11.77
C PHE A 46 12.60 -16.94 -11.53
N HIS A 47 13.08 -17.38 -10.38
CA HIS A 47 14.50 -17.44 -10.02
C HIS A 47 15.01 -18.84 -10.36
N LEU A 48 15.63 -18.98 -11.53
CA LEU A 48 15.99 -20.28 -12.12
C LEU A 48 17.45 -20.68 -11.84
N ASP A 49 18.13 -19.95 -10.94
CA ASP A 49 19.51 -20.21 -10.53
C ASP A 49 19.58 -21.13 -9.30
N GLY A 50 20.72 -21.84 -9.18
CA GLY A 50 21.04 -22.63 -8.00
C GLY A 50 20.22 -23.93 -7.87
N ASP A 51 20.37 -24.56 -6.71
CA ASP A 51 19.77 -25.87 -6.42
C ASP A 51 18.32 -25.79 -5.93
N ASN A 52 17.86 -24.60 -5.55
CA ASN A 52 16.53 -24.36 -5.03
C ASN A 52 15.82 -23.24 -5.81
N PRO A 53 15.40 -23.50 -7.05
CA PRO A 53 14.71 -22.50 -7.85
C PRO A 53 13.33 -22.20 -7.27
N THR A 54 12.93 -20.91 -7.38
CA THR A 54 11.67 -20.41 -6.83
C THR A 54 10.90 -19.56 -7.82
N MET A 55 9.62 -19.32 -7.51
CA MET A 55 8.76 -18.38 -8.18
C MET A 55 8.20 -17.39 -7.17
N ASP A 56 8.12 -16.13 -7.55
CA ASP A 56 7.38 -15.10 -6.84
C ASP A 56 6.14 -14.70 -7.63
N SER A 57 5.08 -14.35 -6.94
CA SER A 57 3.90 -13.65 -7.48
C SER A 57 3.71 -12.35 -6.68
N PRO A 58 4.43 -11.27 -7.04
CA PRO A 58 4.45 -10.05 -6.26
C PRO A 58 3.09 -9.39 -6.09
N ASP A 59 2.22 -9.47 -7.12
CA ASP A 59 0.85 -8.92 -7.08
C ASP A 59 -0.06 -9.64 -6.07
N GLN A 60 0.32 -10.85 -5.67
CA GLN A 60 -0.39 -11.66 -4.69
C GLN A 60 0.37 -11.75 -3.35
N GLY A 61 1.45 -10.99 -3.17
CA GLY A 61 2.28 -10.99 -1.97
C GLY A 61 3.05 -12.31 -1.74
N ALA A 62 3.06 -13.22 -2.70
CA ALA A 62 3.69 -14.52 -2.56
C ALA A 62 5.14 -14.50 -3.05
N LYS A 63 6.06 -15.00 -2.22
CA LYS A 63 7.51 -15.07 -2.51
C LYS A 63 8.10 -16.43 -2.17
N GLY A 64 9.13 -16.83 -2.92
CA GLY A 64 9.93 -18.02 -2.62
C GLY A 64 9.18 -19.34 -2.81
N ILE A 65 8.16 -19.38 -3.67
CA ILE A 65 7.42 -20.62 -3.97
C ILE A 65 8.34 -21.61 -4.66
N PRO A 66 8.61 -22.80 -4.10
CA PRO A 66 9.52 -23.78 -4.71
C PRO A 66 9.01 -24.24 -6.07
N VAL A 67 9.90 -24.30 -7.05
CA VAL A 67 9.60 -24.82 -8.39
C VAL A 67 10.56 -25.93 -8.79
N GLN A 68 10.13 -26.75 -9.74
CA GLN A 68 10.94 -27.80 -10.36
C GLN A 68 11.15 -27.47 -11.82
N ILE A 69 12.40 -27.54 -12.28
CA ILE A 69 12.78 -27.14 -13.65
C ILE A 69 13.20 -28.36 -14.44
N GLU A 70 12.66 -28.50 -15.63
CA GLU A 70 13.10 -29.46 -16.63
C GLU A 70 13.48 -28.69 -17.89
N ARG A 71 14.79 -28.78 -18.25
CA ARG A 71 15.31 -28.20 -19.48
C ARG A 71 15.35 -29.26 -20.56
N LYS A 72 14.69 -28.99 -21.67
CA LYS A 72 14.59 -29.92 -22.79
C LYS A 72 15.56 -29.54 -23.91
N SER A 73 15.92 -30.50 -24.75
CA SER A 73 16.69 -30.24 -25.98
C SER A 73 15.95 -29.20 -26.84
N TYR A 74 16.71 -28.45 -27.66
CA TYR A 74 16.17 -27.40 -28.55
C TYR A 74 15.54 -26.20 -27.86
N GLY A 75 15.95 -25.86 -26.60
CA GLY A 75 15.53 -24.66 -25.91
C GLY A 75 14.17 -24.77 -25.21
N GLY A 76 13.64 -25.98 -25.04
CA GLY A 76 12.42 -26.22 -24.28
C GLY A 76 12.65 -26.04 -22.78
N LEU A 77 11.72 -25.36 -22.09
CA LEU A 77 11.71 -25.13 -20.64
C LEU A 77 10.36 -25.56 -20.08
N THR A 78 10.39 -26.42 -19.07
CA THR A 78 9.21 -26.75 -18.28
C THR A 78 9.49 -26.38 -16.82
N ILE A 79 8.60 -25.60 -16.21
CA ILE A 79 8.64 -25.23 -14.79
C ILE A 79 7.37 -25.78 -14.15
N LYS A 80 7.50 -26.62 -13.13
CA LYS A 80 6.37 -27.13 -12.33
C LYS A 80 6.33 -26.41 -11.00
N ILE A 81 5.13 -26.03 -10.55
CA ILE A 81 4.86 -25.37 -9.28
C ILE A 81 3.93 -26.28 -8.47
N PRO A 82 4.45 -27.33 -7.78
CA PRO A 82 3.64 -28.39 -7.18
C PRO A 82 2.64 -27.86 -6.13
N SER A 83 3.05 -26.90 -5.32
CA SER A 83 2.20 -26.31 -4.27
C SER A 83 0.95 -25.60 -4.80
N LEU A 84 0.98 -25.16 -6.07
CA LEU A 84 -0.12 -24.47 -6.74
C LEU A 84 -0.85 -25.35 -7.76
N GLY A 85 -0.39 -26.60 -7.98
CA GLY A 85 -0.90 -27.44 -9.06
C GLY A 85 -0.73 -26.81 -10.43
N ALA A 86 0.31 -25.98 -10.61
CA ALA A 86 0.53 -25.18 -11.82
C ALA A 86 1.80 -25.62 -12.55
N SER A 87 1.87 -25.26 -13.84
CA SER A 87 3.07 -25.46 -14.66
C SER A 87 3.20 -24.41 -15.75
N TYR A 88 4.43 -24.15 -16.15
CA TYR A 88 4.76 -23.35 -17.33
C TYR A 88 5.54 -24.20 -18.33
N GLU A 89 5.15 -24.16 -19.59
CA GLU A 89 5.83 -24.81 -20.68
C GLU A 89 6.15 -23.80 -21.77
N GLY A 90 7.42 -23.58 -22.07
CA GLY A 90 7.85 -22.59 -23.04
C GLY A 90 9.07 -23.00 -23.85
N ILE A 91 9.35 -22.20 -24.88
CA ILE A 91 10.53 -22.34 -25.74
C ILE A 91 11.32 -21.05 -25.69
N TYR A 92 12.62 -21.16 -25.47
CA TYR A 92 13.53 -20.03 -25.51
C TYR A 92 13.69 -19.50 -26.94
N MET A 93 13.40 -18.24 -27.12
CA MET A 93 13.51 -17.52 -28.41
C MET A 93 14.17 -16.16 -28.13
N VAL A 94 15.26 -15.88 -28.80
CA VAL A 94 16.08 -14.65 -28.71
C VAL A 94 15.69 -13.72 -27.55
N GLN A 95 16.33 -13.88 -26.39
CA GLN A 95 16.12 -13.08 -25.18
C GLN A 95 14.71 -13.13 -24.54
N GLN A 96 13.92 -14.14 -24.83
CA GLN A 96 12.64 -14.38 -24.17
C GLN A 96 12.29 -15.87 -24.18
N VAL A 97 11.42 -16.30 -23.25
CA VAL A 97 10.80 -17.62 -23.30
C VAL A 97 9.32 -17.43 -23.57
N VAL A 98 8.86 -17.92 -24.71
CA VAL A 98 7.44 -17.84 -25.08
C VAL A 98 6.79 -19.18 -24.75
N GLY A 99 5.70 -19.13 -23.98
CA GLY A 99 5.08 -20.35 -23.50
C GLY A 99 3.66 -20.17 -22.99
N THR A 100 3.22 -21.19 -22.27
CA THR A 100 1.87 -21.29 -21.71
C THR A 100 1.96 -21.65 -20.23
N PHE A 101 1.30 -20.85 -19.40
CA PHE A 101 1.06 -21.13 -17.99
C PHE A 101 -0.24 -21.91 -17.84
N LYS A 102 -0.21 -23.00 -17.08
CA LYS A 102 -1.34 -23.90 -16.88
C LYS A 102 -1.67 -24.01 -15.39
N GLN A 103 -2.91 -23.74 -15.01
CA GLN A 103 -3.39 -23.93 -13.63
C GLN A 103 -4.90 -24.15 -13.62
N SER A 104 -5.38 -25.07 -12.80
CA SER A 104 -6.83 -25.34 -12.61
C SER A 104 -7.62 -25.50 -13.90
N GLY A 105 -7.03 -26.19 -14.89
CA GLY A 105 -7.64 -26.42 -16.21
C GLY A 105 -7.53 -25.24 -17.19
N MET A 106 -7.06 -24.08 -16.77
CA MET A 106 -6.78 -22.94 -17.64
C MET A 106 -5.42 -23.06 -18.30
N SER A 107 -5.29 -22.53 -19.51
CA SER A 107 -4.05 -22.43 -20.27
C SER A 107 -3.93 -21.00 -20.79
N LEU A 108 -2.99 -20.26 -20.23
CA LEU A 108 -2.83 -18.84 -20.50
C LEU A 108 -1.46 -18.55 -21.13
N PRO A 109 -1.38 -17.74 -22.18
CA PRO A 109 -0.09 -17.39 -22.78
C PRO A 109 0.75 -16.56 -21.78
N LEU A 110 2.03 -16.89 -21.69
CA LEU A 110 2.99 -16.17 -20.86
C LEU A 110 4.33 -16.08 -21.57
N THR A 111 4.83 -14.86 -21.75
CA THR A 111 6.17 -14.60 -22.26
C THR A 111 7.05 -14.14 -21.12
N LEU A 112 8.16 -14.86 -20.87
CA LEU A 112 9.15 -14.48 -19.89
C LEU A 112 10.30 -13.73 -20.55
N LYS A 113 10.75 -12.65 -19.92
CA LYS A 113 11.94 -11.88 -20.29
C LYS A 113 13.00 -12.00 -19.21
N PRO A 114 14.30 -11.86 -19.56
CA PRO A 114 15.37 -11.88 -18.58
C PRO A 114 15.25 -10.70 -17.60
N GLY A 115 15.54 -10.97 -16.33
CA GLY A 115 15.47 -10.01 -15.25
C GLY A 115 14.11 -10.00 -14.57
N GLU A 116 14.02 -9.18 -13.54
CA GLU A 116 12.79 -8.87 -12.84
C GLU A 116 12.29 -7.52 -13.33
N ASP A 117 11.04 -7.48 -13.80
CA ASP A 117 10.36 -6.23 -14.15
C ASP A 117 9.92 -5.54 -12.85
N LYS A 118 10.92 -4.96 -12.14
CA LYS A 118 10.65 -4.20 -10.91
C LYS A 118 10.13 -2.83 -11.29
N PRO A 119 9.03 -2.39 -10.69
CA PRO A 119 8.59 -1.01 -10.82
C PRO A 119 9.71 -0.08 -10.34
N LYS A 120 9.96 0.98 -11.10
CA LYS A 120 10.90 2.00 -10.64
C LYS A 120 10.27 2.82 -9.52
N ARG A 121 11.05 3.12 -8.48
CA ARG A 121 10.65 3.97 -7.36
C ARG A 121 11.64 5.13 -7.21
N PRO A 122 11.61 6.09 -8.16
CA PRO A 122 12.64 7.12 -8.26
C PRO A 122 12.68 8.07 -7.05
N GLN A 123 11.57 8.16 -6.30
CA GLN A 123 11.48 9.02 -5.12
C GLN A 123 12.00 8.35 -3.85
N THR A 124 12.26 7.03 -3.85
CA THR A 124 12.81 6.36 -2.66
C THR A 124 14.16 6.98 -2.29
N PRO A 125 14.30 7.55 -1.08
CA PRO A 125 15.50 8.26 -0.69
C PRO A 125 16.75 7.37 -0.71
N GLN A 126 17.83 7.89 -1.24
CA GLN A 126 19.13 7.20 -1.29
C GLN A 126 20.22 8.09 -0.71
N GLY A 127 21.09 7.50 0.12
CA GLY A 127 22.19 8.22 0.75
C GLY A 127 23.29 8.63 -0.24
N PRO A 128 24.23 9.49 0.20
CA PRO A 128 24.35 10.00 1.56
C PRO A 128 23.28 11.04 1.92
N PHE A 129 22.80 11.02 3.17
CA PHE A 129 21.76 11.94 3.64
C PHE A 129 22.36 13.16 4.35
N PRO A 130 21.77 14.37 4.21
CA PRO A 130 22.20 15.57 4.94
C PRO A 130 21.62 15.65 6.36
N TYR A 131 21.11 14.55 6.88
CA TYR A 131 20.48 14.44 8.19
C TYR A 131 20.91 13.14 8.88
N ALA A 132 20.78 13.09 10.21
CA ALA A 132 21.06 11.90 10.99
C ALA A 132 19.81 11.02 11.18
N THR A 133 20.03 9.74 11.43
CA THR A 133 18.97 8.79 11.82
C THR A 133 19.37 8.06 13.09
N GLU A 134 18.40 7.85 13.98
CA GLU A 134 18.55 7.07 15.21
C GLU A 134 17.49 5.97 15.25
N GLU A 135 17.90 4.75 15.49
CA GLU A 135 16.96 3.68 15.83
C GLU A 135 16.51 3.87 17.27
N VAL A 136 15.20 3.88 17.47
CA VAL A 136 14.58 4.07 18.78
C VAL A 136 13.59 2.95 19.08
N THR A 137 13.43 2.64 20.36
CA THR A 137 12.37 1.74 20.84
C THR A 137 11.59 2.47 21.92
N PHE A 138 10.26 2.42 21.85
CA PHE A 138 9.36 2.96 22.86
C PHE A 138 8.30 1.93 23.24
N MET A 139 7.65 2.13 24.37
CA MET A 139 6.76 1.14 24.96
C MET A 139 5.33 1.67 25.08
N ASN A 140 4.35 0.87 24.64
CA ASN A 140 2.96 1.03 25.03
C ASN A 140 2.59 -0.17 25.92
N GLY A 141 2.61 0.01 27.23
CA GLY A 141 2.53 -1.09 28.18
C GLY A 141 3.64 -2.11 27.93
N ASP A 142 3.27 -3.35 27.62
CA ASP A 142 4.21 -4.44 27.32
C ASP A 142 4.56 -4.54 25.82
N VAL A 143 4.02 -3.67 24.97
CA VAL A 143 4.29 -3.67 23.54
C VAL A 143 5.50 -2.81 23.22
N ALA A 144 6.57 -3.42 22.72
CA ALA A 144 7.75 -2.70 22.23
C ALA A 144 7.54 -2.31 20.77
N LEU A 145 7.72 -1.04 20.44
CA LEU A 145 7.59 -0.46 19.12
C LEU A 145 8.94 0.09 18.68
N ASN A 146 9.43 -0.38 17.54
CA ASN A 146 10.71 0.03 16.98
C ASN A 146 10.51 1.05 15.89
N GLY A 147 11.32 2.09 15.87
CA GLY A 147 11.21 3.16 14.89
C GLY A 147 12.54 3.78 14.53
N THR A 148 12.52 4.60 13.50
CA THR A 148 13.63 5.44 13.06
C THR A 148 13.27 6.90 13.28
N LEU A 149 14.02 7.57 14.14
CA LEU A 149 13.96 9.02 14.34
C LEU A 149 14.91 9.69 13.35
N VAL A 150 14.37 10.55 12.49
CA VAL A 150 15.13 11.32 11.51
C VAL A 150 15.32 12.73 12.06
N LEU A 151 16.58 13.16 12.11
CA LEU A 151 17.02 14.40 12.76
C LEU A 151 17.69 15.32 11.72
N PRO A 152 17.08 16.44 11.35
CA PRO A 152 17.68 17.40 10.42
C PRO A 152 18.98 17.97 10.96
N GLU A 153 19.84 18.48 10.10
CA GLU A 153 21.08 19.15 10.49
C GLU A 153 20.77 20.32 11.42
N GLY A 154 21.52 20.42 12.52
CA GLY A 154 21.36 21.51 13.49
C GLY A 154 20.05 21.48 14.28
N TYR A 155 19.36 20.32 14.35
CA TYR A 155 18.14 20.20 15.14
C TYR A 155 18.36 20.61 16.61
N SER A 156 17.31 21.10 17.23
CA SER A 156 17.28 21.51 18.62
C SER A 156 15.96 21.11 19.27
N ARG A 157 15.80 21.42 20.54
CA ARG A 157 14.55 21.20 21.25
C ARG A 157 13.35 21.94 20.63
N THR A 158 13.60 23.08 19.98
CA THR A 158 12.56 23.90 19.31
C THR A 158 12.24 23.42 17.88
N THR A 159 13.01 22.48 17.33
CA THR A 159 12.71 21.87 16.02
C THR A 159 11.35 21.16 16.08
N PRO A 160 10.40 21.42 15.17
CA PRO A 160 9.17 20.65 15.12
C PRO A 160 9.46 19.19 14.77
N VAL A 161 8.73 18.28 15.41
CA VAL A 161 8.83 16.84 15.12
C VAL A 161 7.42 16.27 14.90
N LEU A 162 7.31 15.30 13.99
CA LEU A 162 6.09 14.53 13.78
C LEU A 162 6.34 13.04 14.00
N ILE A 163 5.41 12.38 14.69
CA ILE A 163 5.29 10.94 14.56
C ILE A 163 4.43 10.63 13.34
N MET A 164 4.80 9.58 12.60
CA MET A 164 4.14 9.16 11.35
C MET A 164 3.34 7.89 11.63
N VAL A 165 2.03 7.91 11.38
CA VAL A 165 1.09 6.84 11.69
C VAL A 165 0.53 6.27 10.40
N THR A 166 0.74 4.96 10.18
CA THR A 166 0.35 4.21 8.98
C THR A 166 -1.16 4.02 8.87
N GLY A 167 -1.63 3.65 7.70
CA GLY A 167 -3.02 3.26 7.45
C GLY A 167 -3.37 1.89 8.02
N SER A 168 -4.57 1.40 7.69
CA SER A 168 -5.11 0.13 8.19
C SER A 168 -4.24 -1.08 7.85
N GLY A 169 -4.18 -2.04 8.76
CA GLY A 169 -3.39 -3.26 8.63
C GLY A 169 -2.04 -3.15 9.36
N GLN A 170 -1.28 -4.26 9.32
CA GLN A 170 0.08 -4.28 9.86
C GLN A 170 1.07 -3.78 8.81
N GLN A 171 1.70 -2.66 9.09
CA GLN A 171 2.63 -2.03 8.16
C GLN A 171 3.99 -1.79 8.81
N ASN A 172 5.02 -1.77 7.98
CA ASN A 172 6.33 -1.32 8.42
C ASN A 172 6.37 0.22 8.50
N ARG A 173 7.40 0.75 9.13
CA ARG A 173 7.62 2.19 9.34
C ARG A 173 7.64 3.05 8.07
N ASP A 174 7.82 2.45 6.90
CA ASP A 174 7.85 3.13 5.61
C ASP A 174 6.47 3.16 4.92
N GLU A 175 5.46 2.48 5.51
CA GLU A 175 4.15 2.23 4.90
C GLU A 175 4.31 1.59 3.51
N GLU A 176 5.15 0.55 3.44
CA GLU A 176 5.58 -0.01 2.18
C GLU A 176 4.47 -0.80 1.49
N ILE A 177 4.08 -0.36 0.31
CA ILE A 177 3.12 -1.02 -0.56
C ILE A 177 3.65 -1.06 -2.00
N PHE A 178 3.72 -2.24 -2.62
CA PHE A 178 4.27 -2.42 -3.98
C PHE A 178 5.65 -1.76 -4.17
N GLU A 179 6.53 -1.85 -3.18
CA GLU A 179 7.86 -1.21 -3.13
C GLU A 179 7.84 0.33 -3.07
N HIS A 180 6.68 0.98 -3.04
CA HIS A 180 6.58 2.37 -2.63
C HIS A 180 6.84 2.50 -1.13
N LYS A 181 7.52 3.58 -0.74
CA LYS A 181 7.83 3.90 0.65
C LYS A 181 7.41 5.33 0.98
N PRO A 182 6.09 5.61 0.99
CA PRO A 182 5.60 6.98 1.11
C PRO A 182 6.13 7.67 2.36
N PHE A 183 6.18 7.01 3.50
CA PHE A 183 6.69 7.61 4.74
C PHE A 183 8.19 7.88 4.71
N ALA A 184 8.98 7.05 4.03
CA ALA A 184 10.40 7.37 3.82
C ALA A 184 10.57 8.63 2.96
N VAL A 185 9.76 8.78 1.91
CA VAL A 185 9.79 9.94 1.01
C VAL A 185 9.37 11.23 1.73
N ILE A 186 8.28 11.17 2.51
CA ILE A 186 7.81 12.32 3.31
C ILE A 186 8.87 12.70 4.36
N ALA A 187 9.44 11.71 5.06
CA ALA A 187 10.45 11.97 6.08
C ALA A 187 11.74 12.60 5.52
N ASP A 188 12.19 12.17 4.33
CA ASP A 188 13.33 12.80 3.65
C ASP A 188 13.03 14.27 3.28
N ALA A 189 11.85 14.53 2.71
CA ALA A 189 11.43 15.88 2.35
C ALA A 189 11.37 16.81 3.58
N LEU A 190 10.79 16.33 4.68
CA LEU A 190 10.68 17.07 5.94
C LEU A 190 12.04 17.31 6.58
N ALA A 191 12.92 16.31 6.61
CA ALA A 191 14.26 16.44 7.17
C ALA A 191 15.11 17.48 6.42
N ARG A 192 15.02 17.50 5.09
CA ARG A 192 15.70 18.52 4.25
C ARG A 192 15.14 19.94 4.49
N ALA A 193 13.92 20.05 5.00
CA ALA A 193 13.27 21.32 5.38
C ALA A 193 13.48 21.69 6.86
N GLY A 194 14.30 20.94 7.61
CA GLY A 194 14.57 21.23 9.01
C GLY A 194 13.50 20.73 9.99
N ILE A 195 12.71 19.73 9.61
CA ILE A 195 11.63 19.13 10.41
C ILE A 195 11.99 17.69 10.73
N ALA A 196 11.93 17.31 12.01
CA ALA A 196 12.23 15.96 12.46
C ALA A 196 11.02 15.02 12.31
N THR A 197 11.26 13.71 12.15
CA THR A 197 10.18 12.72 12.05
C THR A 197 10.53 11.44 12.79
N LEU A 198 9.53 10.79 13.38
CA LEU A 198 9.61 9.43 13.90
C LEU A 198 8.69 8.54 13.08
N ARG A 199 9.25 7.57 12.38
CA ARG A 199 8.53 6.47 11.72
C ARG A 199 8.70 5.22 12.56
N TYR A 200 7.65 4.44 12.77
CA TYR A 200 7.73 3.22 13.57
C TYR A 200 7.00 2.06 12.90
N ASP A 201 7.45 0.85 13.19
CA ASP A 201 6.78 -0.38 12.76
C ASP A 201 5.57 -0.63 13.64
N ASP A 202 4.44 -0.94 13.05
CA ASP A 202 3.22 -1.27 13.78
C ASP A 202 3.44 -2.45 14.72
N ARG A 203 2.61 -2.54 15.78
CA ARG A 203 2.59 -3.73 16.61
C ARG A 203 2.38 -4.98 15.75
N GLY A 204 3.19 -6.00 16.01
CA GLY A 204 3.22 -7.22 15.21
C GLY A 204 4.42 -7.35 14.28
N PHE A 205 5.01 -6.25 13.80
CA PHE A 205 6.31 -6.29 13.14
C PHE A 205 7.47 -6.49 14.12
N SER A 206 7.33 -5.99 15.34
CA SER A 206 8.38 -5.97 16.36
C SER A 206 8.24 -7.05 17.43
N GLY A 207 7.62 -8.19 17.13
CA GLY A 207 7.53 -9.31 18.06
C GLY A 207 6.41 -9.17 19.11
N TYR A 208 5.32 -8.52 18.78
CA TYR A 208 4.10 -8.49 19.59
C TYR A 208 3.64 -9.90 19.94
N LYS A 209 3.41 -10.17 21.23
CA LYS A 209 3.03 -11.51 21.75
C LYS A 209 1.53 -11.75 21.79
N GLY A 210 0.71 -10.71 21.62
CA GLY A 210 -0.73 -10.81 21.57
C GLY A 210 -1.26 -11.24 20.20
N ASN A 211 -2.57 -11.42 20.11
CA ASN A 211 -3.24 -11.65 18.82
C ASN A 211 -3.61 -10.30 18.21
N ILE A 212 -3.01 -9.99 17.07
CA ILE A 212 -3.26 -8.72 16.38
C ILE A 212 -4.73 -8.55 15.96
N ASN A 213 -5.44 -9.66 15.71
CA ASN A 213 -6.86 -9.62 15.34
C ASN A 213 -7.77 -9.12 16.47
N ASP A 214 -7.27 -9.05 17.69
CA ASP A 214 -8.00 -8.51 18.85
C ASP A 214 -7.71 -7.01 19.05
N CYS A 215 -6.75 -6.45 18.32
CA CYS A 215 -6.40 -5.02 18.38
C CYS A 215 -7.41 -4.19 17.58
N THR A 216 -7.54 -2.93 17.97
CA THR A 216 -8.46 -1.97 17.39
C THR A 216 -7.72 -0.66 17.06
N THR A 217 -8.36 0.26 16.35
CA THR A 217 -7.84 1.62 16.10
C THR A 217 -7.43 2.32 17.41
N GLU A 218 -8.10 2.02 18.54
CA GLU A 218 -7.75 2.58 19.85
C GLU A 218 -6.39 2.08 20.33
N ASP A 219 -6.06 0.81 20.08
CA ASP A 219 -4.75 0.26 20.40
C ASP A 219 -3.64 0.92 19.58
N PHE A 220 -3.89 1.14 18.28
CA PHE A 220 -2.94 1.82 17.40
C PHE A 220 -2.78 3.30 17.73
N LYS A 221 -3.89 3.97 18.16
CA LYS A 221 -3.81 5.33 18.70
C LYS A 221 -2.92 5.39 19.96
N ASN A 222 -3.04 4.41 20.85
CA ASN A 222 -2.23 4.39 22.06
C ASN A 222 -0.75 4.06 21.75
N ASP A 223 -0.45 3.32 20.69
CA ASP A 223 0.91 3.14 20.18
C ASP A 223 1.49 4.48 19.70
N ALA A 224 0.74 5.20 18.89
CA ALA A 224 1.15 6.52 18.42
C ALA A 224 1.34 7.52 19.59
N LEU A 225 0.44 7.47 20.59
CA LEU A 225 0.56 8.30 21.81
C LEU A 225 1.86 8.02 22.56
N ALA A 226 2.24 6.75 22.74
CA ALA A 226 3.51 6.40 23.37
C ALA A 226 4.73 6.98 22.62
N GLY A 227 4.67 6.99 21.27
CA GLY A 227 5.68 7.67 20.45
C GLY A 227 5.67 9.18 20.62
N VAL A 228 4.51 9.82 20.74
CA VAL A 228 4.38 11.24 21.07
C VAL A 228 5.03 11.54 22.42
N GLU A 229 4.79 10.71 23.42
CA GLU A 229 5.38 10.87 24.76
C GLU A 229 6.91 10.74 24.72
N LEU A 230 7.47 9.79 23.97
CA LEU A 230 8.90 9.72 23.72
C LEU A 230 9.42 11.03 23.10
N LEU A 231 8.79 11.54 22.06
CA LEU A 231 9.22 12.75 21.36
C LEU A 231 9.16 14.00 22.26
N ARG A 232 8.17 14.12 23.14
CA ARG A 232 8.06 15.23 24.11
C ARG A 232 9.21 15.28 25.11
N THR A 233 9.95 14.21 25.32
CA THR A 233 11.17 14.24 26.14
C THR A 233 12.30 15.03 25.47
N ARG A 234 12.26 15.19 24.14
CA ARG A 234 13.32 15.78 23.31
C ARG A 234 12.91 17.07 22.59
N PHE A 235 11.62 17.25 22.31
CA PHE A 235 11.11 18.34 21.48
C PHE A 235 9.95 19.07 22.16
N ASP A 236 9.86 20.38 21.94
CA ASP A 236 8.84 21.23 22.52
C ASP A 236 7.54 21.25 21.68
N LYS A 237 7.66 21.02 20.35
CA LYS A 237 6.54 20.99 19.40
C LYS A 237 6.44 19.61 18.75
N VAL A 238 5.42 18.86 19.14
CA VAL A 238 5.18 17.49 18.65
C VAL A 238 3.86 17.40 17.92
N GLY A 239 3.92 17.07 16.65
CA GLY A 239 2.76 16.81 15.79
C GLY A 239 2.61 15.35 15.41
N VAL A 240 1.54 15.07 14.70
CA VAL A 240 1.29 13.77 14.07
C VAL A 240 1.01 13.98 12.58
N ILE A 241 1.60 13.16 11.75
CA ILE A 241 1.19 12.97 10.36
C ILE A 241 0.70 11.53 10.21
N GLY A 242 -0.51 11.35 9.71
CA GLY A 242 -1.08 10.02 9.51
C GLY A 242 -1.75 9.90 8.14
N HIS A 243 -1.70 8.68 7.59
CA HIS A 243 -2.33 8.34 6.33
C HIS A 243 -3.51 7.40 6.57
N SER A 244 -4.63 7.61 5.87
CA SER A 244 -5.82 6.77 5.97
C SER A 244 -6.31 6.64 7.43
N GLU A 245 -6.36 5.43 8.01
CA GLU A 245 -6.66 5.23 9.44
C GLU A 245 -5.70 6.00 10.34
N GLY A 246 -4.42 6.10 9.97
CA GLY A 246 -3.45 6.93 10.69
C GLY A 246 -3.81 8.41 10.69
N GLY A 247 -4.42 8.93 9.61
CA GLY A 247 -4.98 10.28 9.55
C GLY A 247 -6.14 10.49 10.52
N THR A 248 -6.98 9.46 10.69
CA THR A 248 -8.04 9.44 11.71
C THR A 248 -7.45 9.42 13.12
N ILE A 249 -6.44 8.57 13.37
CA ILE A 249 -5.71 8.50 14.65
C ILE A 249 -5.08 9.86 14.99
N ALA A 250 -4.50 10.55 14.00
CA ALA A 250 -3.95 11.88 14.20
C ALA A 250 -5.00 12.87 14.69
N LEU A 251 -6.21 12.86 14.12
CA LEU A 251 -7.34 13.66 14.57
C LEU A 251 -7.86 13.26 15.96
N MET A 252 -7.85 11.95 16.29
CA MET A 252 -8.20 11.47 17.63
C MET A 252 -7.24 12.03 18.68
N LEU A 253 -5.93 11.96 18.45
CA LEU A 253 -4.92 12.52 19.35
C LEU A 253 -5.04 14.05 19.49
N ALA A 254 -5.40 14.75 18.42
CA ALA A 254 -5.68 16.18 18.46
C ALA A 254 -6.93 16.51 19.28
N ALA A 255 -8.01 15.73 19.13
CA ALA A 255 -9.23 15.89 19.91
C ALA A 255 -9.01 15.64 21.42
N GLU A 256 -8.06 14.76 21.75
CA GLU A 256 -7.58 14.52 23.13
C GLU A 256 -6.52 15.54 23.58
N GLN A 257 -6.17 16.53 22.76
CA GLN A 257 -5.17 17.58 23.05
C GLN A 257 -3.77 17.00 23.39
N LYS A 258 -3.40 15.90 22.76
CA LYS A 258 -2.11 15.22 22.95
C LYS A 258 -0.99 15.77 22.08
N VAL A 259 -1.33 16.51 21.02
CA VAL A 259 -0.40 16.99 19.99
C VAL A 259 -0.60 18.47 19.69
N ASP A 260 0.44 19.11 19.18
CA ASP A 260 0.47 20.55 18.95
C ASP A 260 0.00 20.93 17.54
N PHE A 261 -0.01 19.99 16.59
CA PHE A 261 -0.49 20.16 15.22
C PHE A 261 -0.68 18.80 14.54
N VAL A 262 -1.47 18.78 13.47
CA VAL A 262 -1.82 17.55 12.75
C VAL A 262 -1.69 17.74 11.25
N VAL A 263 -1.20 16.69 10.58
CA VAL A 263 -1.32 16.49 9.13
C VAL A 263 -2.11 15.19 8.91
N SER A 264 -3.33 15.31 8.40
CA SER A 264 -4.21 14.18 8.07
C SER A 264 -4.21 13.97 6.55
N LEU A 265 -3.65 12.87 6.10
CA LEU A 265 -3.56 12.47 4.69
C LEU A 265 -4.63 11.41 4.43
N ALA A 266 -5.67 11.75 3.67
CA ALA A 266 -6.81 10.87 3.37
C ALA A 266 -7.42 10.23 4.63
N GLY A 267 -7.45 10.95 5.76
CA GLY A 267 -8.01 10.48 7.02
C GLY A 267 -9.53 10.36 6.96
N MET A 268 -10.05 9.25 7.48
CA MET A 268 -11.48 9.02 7.57
C MET A 268 -12.07 9.88 8.70
N VAL A 269 -13.11 10.63 8.38
CA VAL A 269 -13.80 11.56 9.28
C VAL A 269 -15.27 11.19 9.50
N ILE A 270 -15.96 10.77 8.43
CA ILE A 270 -17.29 10.16 8.52
C ILE A 270 -17.19 8.77 9.15
N SER A 271 -18.31 8.15 9.50
CA SER A 271 -18.26 6.85 10.15
C SER A 271 -17.61 5.77 9.28
N GLY A 272 -16.96 4.78 9.92
CA GLY A 272 -16.40 3.64 9.22
C GLY A 272 -17.46 2.86 8.45
N ALA A 273 -18.69 2.76 8.98
CA ALA A 273 -19.81 2.15 8.27
C ALA A 273 -20.14 2.91 6.97
N GLU A 274 -20.27 4.24 7.01
CA GLU A 274 -20.50 5.07 5.82
C GLU A 274 -19.34 4.94 4.82
N THR A 275 -18.11 4.94 5.30
CA THR A 275 -16.91 4.78 4.46
C THR A 275 -16.95 3.45 3.70
N LEU A 276 -17.23 2.33 4.36
CA LEU A 276 -17.29 1.02 3.72
C LEU A 276 -18.45 0.90 2.72
N VAL A 277 -19.60 1.50 3.00
CA VAL A 277 -20.71 1.54 2.03
C VAL A 277 -20.29 2.29 0.76
N ARG A 278 -19.62 3.45 0.90
CA ARG A 278 -19.14 4.23 -0.25
C ARG A 278 -18.08 3.49 -1.04
N GLN A 279 -17.12 2.83 -0.38
CA GLN A 279 -16.12 1.99 -1.06
C GLN A 279 -16.79 0.89 -1.90
N ASN A 280 -17.77 0.18 -1.35
CA ASN A 280 -18.49 -0.84 -2.09
C ASN A 280 -19.26 -0.24 -3.26
N LYS A 281 -19.92 0.93 -3.08
CA LYS A 281 -20.62 1.61 -4.14
C LYS A 281 -19.72 1.96 -5.32
N VAL A 282 -18.54 2.55 -5.03
CA VAL A 282 -17.55 2.91 -6.05
C VAL A 282 -17.02 1.66 -6.76
N ALA A 283 -16.67 0.61 -6.01
CA ALA A 283 -16.15 -0.64 -6.59
C ALA A 283 -17.16 -1.34 -7.54
N LEU A 284 -18.46 -1.11 -7.34
CA LEU A 284 -19.51 -1.71 -8.15
C LEU A 284 -19.91 -0.88 -9.38
N GLN A 285 -19.48 0.39 -9.50
CA GLN A 285 -19.86 1.27 -10.62
C GLN A 285 -19.46 0.72 -12.00
N GLU A 286 -18.35 -0.02 -12.08
CA GLU A 286 -17.86 -0.62 -13.33
C GLU A 286 -18.24 -2.11 -13.48
N SER A 287 -19.08 -2.64 -12.58
CA SER A 287 -19.45 -4.07 -12.57
C SER A 287 -20.47 -4.49 -13.62
N GLY A 288 -21.07 -3.53 -14.34
CA GLY A 288 -22.17 -3.76 -15.27
C GLY A 288 -23.56 -3.93 -14.62
N LEU A 289 -23.65 -3.72 -13.29
CA LEU A 289 -24.92 -3.69 -12.56
C LEU A 289 -25.66 -2.36 -12.77
N THR A 290 -26.99 -2.38 -12.58
CA THR A 290 -27.77 -1.12 -12.61
C THR A 290 -27.56 -0.33 -11.31
N ASN A 291 -27.81 0.98 -11.36
CA ASN A 291 -27.72 1.83 -10.17
C ASN A 291 -28.67 1.36 -9.07
N GLU A 292 -29.88 0.90 -9.45
CA GLU A 292 -30.87 0.38 -8.51
C GLU A 292 -30.37 -0.87 -7.79
N GLN A 293 -29.69 -1.77 -8.49
CA GLN A 293 -29.09 -2.98 -7.90
C GLN A 293 -27.95 -2.64 -6.95
N ILE A 294 -27.07 -1.70 -7.36
CA ILE A 294 -25.98 -1.21 -6.52
C ILE A 294 -26.53 -0.52 -5.26
N ASP A 295 -27.53 0.33 -5.39
CA ASP A 295 -28.14 1.04 -4.27
C ASP A 295 -28.87 0.07 -3.32
N SER A 296 -29.55 -0.97 -3.85
CA SER A 296 -30.18 -2.02 -3.04
C SER A 296 -29.13 -2.80 -2.22
N TYR A 297 -28.03 -3.18 -2.86
CA TYR A 297 -26.92 -3.86 -2.19
C TYR A 297 -26.28 -2.97 -1.11
N CYS A 298 -26.03 -1.69 -1.40
CA CYS A 298 -25.47 -0.74 -0.45
C CYS A 298 -26.39 -0.54 0.77
N LYS A 299 -27.72 -0.48 0.58
CA LYS A 299 -28.71 -0.42 1.69
C LYS A 299 -28.66 -1.67 2.56
N MET A 300 -28.49 -2.85 1.94
CA MET A 300 -28.33 -4.10 2.70
C MET A 300 -27.04 -4.09 3.52
N LEU A 301 -25.91 -3.63 2.94
CA LEU A 301 -24.64 -3.46 3.67
C LEU A 301 -24.78 -2.46 4.82
N GLU A 302 -25.38 -1.29 4.56
CA GLU A 302 -25.62 -0.26 5.59
C GLU A 302 -26.37 -0.83 6.79
N LYS A 303 -27.43 -1.60 6.54
CA LYS A 303 -28.18 -2.28 7.60
C LYS A 303 -27.33 -3.33 8.32
N ALA A 304 -26.54 -4.12 7.60
CA ALA A 304 -25.65 -5.12 8.21
C ALA A 304 -24.59 -4.45 9.10
N PHE A 305 -24.01 -3.34 8.67
CA PHE A 305 -23.02 -2.58 9.43
C PHE A 305 -23.64 -1.92 10.67
N ASP A 306 -24.82 -1.31 10.55
CA ASP A 306 -25.55 -0.76 11.68
C ASP A 306 -25.84 -1.83 12.74
N VAL A 307 -26.39 -2.97 12.32
CA VAL A 307 -26.67 -4.09 13.22
C VAL A 307 -25.40 -4.60 13.89
N ARG A 308 -24.30 -4.68 13.16
CA ARG A 308 -23.04 -5.12 13.74
C ARG A 308 -22.45 -4.12 14.73
N ALA A 309 -22.58 -2.83 14.43
CA ALA A 309 -22.14 -1.76 15.31
C ALA A 309 -22.98 -1.64 16.59
N HIS A 310 -24.30 -1.76 16.51
CA HIS A 310 -25.22 -1.36 17.58
C HIS A 310 -26.11 -2.50 18.09
N GLY A 311 -26.10 -3.65 17.44
CA GLY A 311 -26.95 -4.78 17.74
C GLY A 311 -28.25 -4.78 16.93
N GLY A 312 -28.92 -5.92 16.92
CA GLY A 312 -30.18 -6.12 16.20
C GLY A 312 -30.19 -7.38 15.34
N ARG A 313 -31.17 -7.47 14.45
CA ARG A 313 -31.28 -8.58 13.50
C ARG A 313 -30.61 -8.23 12.19
N MET A 314 -29.74 -9.10 11.72
CA MET A 314 -29.12 -8.99 10.39
C MET A 314 -30.19 -8.88 9.30
N PRO A 315 -29.94 -8.09 8.24
CA PRO A 315 -30.86 -8.03 7.12
C PRO A 315 -31.02 -9.40 6.46
N ASP A 316 -32.26 -9.70 6.05
CA ASP A 316 -32.53 -10.87 5.24
C ASP A 316 -32.27 -10.48 3.78
N PRO A 317 -31.38 -11.17 3.05
CA PRO A 317 -31.13 -10.85 1.65
C PRO A 317 -32.36 -10.87 0.76
N ASP A 318 -33.37 -11.68 1.11
CA ASP A 318 -34.62 -11.77 0.34
C ASP A 318 -35.48 -10.49 0.42
N ASP A 319 -35.19 -9.60 1.39
CA ASP A 319 -35.86 -8.30 1.52
C ASP A 319 -35.28 -7.23 0.57
N TYR A 320 -34.21 -7.58 -0.20
CA TYR A 320 -33.47 -6.65 -1.06
C TYR A 320 -33.40 -7.19 -2.49
N ASP A 321 -33.53 -6.29 -3.46
CA ASP A 321 -33.29 -6.63 -4.88
C ASP A 321 -31.79 -6.66 -5.19
N VAL A 322 -31.13 -7.73 -4.74
CA VAL A 322 -29.69 -7.92 -4.85
C VAL A 322 -29.40 -9.10 -5.77
N PRO A 323 -28.65 -8.89 -6.86
CA PRO A 323 -28.27 -9.97 -7.77
C PRO A 323 -27.48 -11.08 -7.06
N GLU A 324 -27.74 -12.34 -7.43
CA GLU A 324 -27.09 -13.51 -6.82
C GLU A 324 -25.54 -13.43 -6.88
N VAL A 325 -25.00 -12.81 -7.93
CA VAL A 325 -23.56 -12.59 -8.10
C VAL A 325 -22.94 -11.80 -6.94
N LEU A 326 -23.68 -10.93 -6.25
CA LEU A 326 -23.21 -10.16 -5.10
C LEU A 326 -23.36 -10.90 -3.76
N MET A 327 -24.07 -12.01 -3.72
CA MET A 327 -24.32 -12.73 -2.46
C MET A 327 -23.05 -13.33 -1.87
N GLN A 328 -22.13 -13.82 -2.71
CA GLN A 328 -20.83 -14.30 -2.23
C GLN A 328 -20.02 -13.18 -1.58
N ASN A 329 -20.02 -11.98 -2.21
CA ASN A 329 -19.36 -10.80 -1.64
C ASN A 329 -20.02 -10.38 -0.31
N TYR A 330 -21.34 -10.36 -0.23
CA TYR A 330 -22.07 -10.05 0.98
C TYR A 330 -21.67 -10.95 2.14
N TRP A 331 -21.66 -12.28 1.94
CA TRP A 331 -21.26 -13.22 2.99
C TRP A 331 -19.79 -13.09 3.39
N ALA A 332 -18.90 -12.75 2.45
CA ALA A 332 -17.52 -12.45 2.77
C ALA A 332 -17.41 -11.21 3.66
N VAL A 333 -18.13 -10.13 3.34
CA VAL A 333 -18.20 -8.93 4.17
C VAL A 333 -18.78 -9.23 5.55
N VAL A 334 -19.89 -9.99 5.62
CA VAL A 334 -20.50 -10.41 6.91
C VAL A 334 -19.53 -11.21 7.77
N ALA A 335 -18.68 -12.04 7.17
CA ALA A 335 -17.65 -12.77 7.91
C ALA A 335 -16.57 -11.82 8.46
N GLN A 336 -16.11 -10.84 7.67
CA GLN A 336 -15.09 -9.86 8.09
C GLN A 336 -15.54 -8.97 9.23
N ILE A 337 -16.78 -8.47 9.19
CA ILE A 337 -17.32 -7.58 10.25
C ILE A 337 -17.55 -8.26 11.59
N GLN A 338 -17.26 -9.57 11.72
CA GLN A 338 -17.27 -10.27 13.01
C GLN A 338 -16.03 -9.96 13.87
N MET A 339 -14.94 -9.50 13.25
CA MET A 339 -13.67 -9.26 13.94
C MET A 339 -13.77 -8.04 14.87
N PRO A 340 -13.14 -8.08 16.08
CA PRO A 340 -13.14 -6.96 17.03
C PRO A 340 -12.73 -5.65 16.40
N TYR A 341 -11.66 -5.65 15.58
CA TYR A 341 -11.22 -4.50 14.82
C TYR A 341 -12.34 -3.90 13.97
N MET A 342 -13.02 -4.72 13.17
CA MET A 342 -14.07 -4.23 12.27
C MET A 342 -15.29 -3.70 13.02
N ILE A 343 -15.66 -4.29 14.16
CA ILE A 343 -16.75 -3.79 15.00
C ILE A 343 -16.42 -2.39 15.53
N HIS A 344 -15.16 -2.20 15.96
CA HIS A 344 -14.67 -0.88 16.40
C HIS A 344 -14.66 0.10 15.25
N PHE A 345 -14.10 -0.28 14.11
CA PHE A 345 -14.00 0.54 12.90
C PHE A 345 -15.38 1.03 12.42
N LEU A 346 -16.39 0.16 12.39
CA LEU A 346 -17.75 0.52 11.99
C LEU A 346 -18.35 1.64 12.86
N ARG A 347 -17.99 1.68 14.15
CA ARG A 347 -18.46 2.68 15.14
C ARG A 347 -17.66 3.96 15.12
N LEU A 348 -16.45 3.92 14.57
CA LEU A 348 -15.54 5.06 14.58
C LEU A 348 -16.12 6.18 13.71
N ASP A 349 -16.41 7.33 14.34
CA ASP A 349 -16.92 8.55 13.70
C ASP A 349 -16.24 9.74 14.36
N MET A 350 -15.51 10.51 13.57
CA MET A 350 -14.78 11.66 14.09
C MET A 350 -15.63 12.93 14.25
N ARG A 351 -16.76 13.01 13.57
CA ARG A 351 -17.62 14.22 13.58
C ARG A 351 -17.95 14.73 14.99
N PRO A 352 -18.35 13.88 15.96
CA PRO A 352 -18.63 14.35 17.33
C PRO A 352 -17.41 14.85 18.09
N LEU A 353 -16.20 14.45 17.69
CA LEU A 353 -14.95 14.76 18.38
C LEU A 353 -14.22 15.98 17.82
N LEU A 354 -14.51 16.38 16.57
CA LEU A 354 -13.81 17.45 15.87
C LEU A 354 -13.89 18.81 16.59
N GLY A 355 -14.98 19.08 17.32
CA GLY A 355 -15.11 20.31 18.12
C GLY A 355 -14.03 20.47 19.19
N ASN A 356 -13.36 19.40 19.59
CA ASN A 356 -12.27 19.41 20.56
C ASN A 356 -10.88 19.62 19.92
N VAL A 357 -10.78 19.60 18.60
CA VAL A 357 -9.50 19.78 17.87
C VAL A 357 -9.18 21.27 17.80
N THR A 358 -8.36 21.76 18.70
CA THR A 358 -7.99 23.18 18.81
C THR A 358 -6.65 23.54 18.18
N CYS A 359 -5.80 22.55 17.95
CA CYS A 359 -4.50 22.74 17.30
C CYS A 359 -4.64 22.94 15.78
N PRO A 360 -3.62 23.51 15.10
CA PRO A 360 -3.59 23.62 13.64
C PRO A 360 -3.73 22.26 12.94
N VAL A 361 -4.52 22.20 11.87
CA VAL A 361 -4.75 21.00 11.06
C VAL A 361 -4.48 21.29 9.59
N LEU A 362 -3.62 20.48 8.98
CA LEU A 362 -3.57 20.28 7.53
C LEU A 362 -4.32 18.99 7.21
N ALA A 363 -5.34 19.05 6.38
CA ALA A 363 -6.05 17.87 5.89
C ALA A 363 -6.07 17.86 4.36
N LEU A 364 -5.53 16.79 3.77
CA LEU A 364 -5.47 16.61 2.33
C LEU A 364 -6.16 15.30 1.96
N ASN A 365 -6.86 15.29 0.80
CA ASN A 365 -7.39 14.07 0.22
C ASN A 365 -7.41 14.17 -1.31
N GLY A 366 -7.18 13.03 -1.99
CA GLY A 366 -7.17 12.95 -3.44
C GLY A 366 -8.58 12.95 -4.06
N THR A 367 -8.77 13.69 -5.17
CA THR A 367 -10.08 13.68 -5.87
C THR A 367 -10.40 12.35 -6.55
N LYS A 368 -9.41 11.48 -6.72
CA LYS A 368 -9.55 10.12 -7.23
C LYS A 368 -9.34 9.04 -6.16
N ASP A 369 -9.48 9.41 -4.91
CA ASP A 369 -9.44 8.45 -3.81
C ASP A 369 -10.74 7.63 -3.78
N VAL A 370 -10.62 6.32 -4.06
CA VAL A 370 -11.73 5.37 -4.05
C VAL A 370 -11.89 4.65 -2.71
N GLN A 371 -10.97 4.88 -1.76
CA GLN A 371 -11.00 4.26 -0.44
C GLN A 371 -11.60 5.19 0.63
N VAL A 372 -11.17 6.44 0.66
CA VAL A 372 -11.71 7.47 1.54
C VAL A 372 -12.21 8.63 0.67
N GLU A 373 -13.50 8.66 0.41
CA GLU A 373 -14.12 9.64 -0.47
C GLU A 373 -13.90 11.06 0.09
N TYR A 374 -13.34 11.95 -0.75
CA TYR A 374 -12.81 13.24 -0.31
C TYR A 374 -13.89 14.26 0.06
N GLU A 375 -15.01 14.32 -0.68
CA GLU A 375 -16.02 15.38 -0.50
C GLU A 375 -16.65 15.34 0.89
N SER A 376 -17.12 14.18 1.33
CA SER A 376 -17.77 14.01 2.62
C SER A 376 -16.79 14.23 3.78
N ASN A 377 -15.58 13.67 3.66
CA ASN A 377 -14.59 13.74 4.74
C ASN A 377 -14.04 15.16 4.91
N LEU A 378 -13.65 15.84 3.82
CA LEU A 378 -13.17 17.22 3.89
C LEU A 378 -14.29 18.20 4.26
N SER A 379 -15.54 17.98 3.77
CA SER A 379 -16.69 18.79 4.17
C SER A 379 -17.00 18.66 5.65
N ALA A 380 -16.91 17.45 6.21
CA ALA A 380 -17.10 17.23 7.65
C ALA A 380 -16.05 17.99 8.47
N LEU A 381 -14.78 17.96 8.07
CA LEU A 381 -13.72 18.75 8.69
C LEU A 381 -14.00 20.26 8.60
N HIS A 382 -14.29 20.75 7.39
CA HIS A 382 -14.53 22.17 7.15
C HIS A 382 -15.69 22.74 7.98
N ASN A 383 -16.75 21.94 8.13
CA ASN A 383 -17.97 22.38 8.82
C ASN A 383 -17.90 22.24 10.35
N THR A 384 -16.99 21.43 10.89
CA THR A 384 -17.01 21.03 12.30
C THR A 384 -15.78 21.46 13.09
N LEU A 385 -14.60 21.58 12.43
CA LEU A 385 -13.39 22.03 13.13
C LEU A 385 -13.56 23.45 13.68
N PRO A 386 -13.06 23.72 14.88
CA PRO A 386 -12.97 25.07 15.40
C PRO A 386 -12.21 26.00 14.46
N SER A 387 -12.61 27.27 14.41
CA SER A 387 -11.91 28.25 13.58
C SER A 387 -10.48 28.42 14.05
N ASN A 388 -9.54 28.16 13.15
CA ASN A 388 -8.12 28.38 13.36
C ASN A 388 -7.52 28.86 12.02
N SER A 389 -6.89 30.06 12.05
CA SER A 389 -6.33 30.66 10.82
C SER A 389 -5.21 29.86 10.18
N LYS A 390 -4.69 28.86 10.86
CA LYS A 390 -3.66 27.95 10.39
C LYS A 390 -4.23 26.64 9.80
N ASN A 391 -5.54 26.41 9.93
CA ASN A 391 -6.18 25.25 9.30
C ASN A 391 -6.14 25.38 7.78
N GLN A 392 -5.80 24.30 7.12
CA GLN A 392 -5.80 24.15 5.66
C GLN A 392 -6.44 22.80 5.33
N ILE A 393 -7.57 22.81 4.63
CA ILE A 393 -8.37 21.63 4.29
C ILE A 393 -8.58 21.68 2.79
N GLU A 394 -7.95 20.76 2.05
CA GLU A 394 -7.88 20.83 0.59
C GLU A 394 -8.02 19.44 -0.06
N SER A 395 -8.72 19.39 -1.18
CA SER A 395 -8.64 18.26 -2.11
C SER A 395 -7.49 18.48 -3.07
N VAL A 396 -6.81 17.38 -3.41
CA VAL A 396 -5.71 17.38 -4.39
C VAL A 396 -6.21 16.72 -5.67
N ASP A 397 -6.24 17.50 -6.74
CA ASP A 397 -6.80 17.02 -8.00
C ASP A 397 -5.97 15.92 -8.66
N GLY A 398 -6.66 14.91 -9.21
CA GLY A 398 -6.07 13.87 -10.04
C GLY A 398 -5.24 12.82 -9.30
N VAL A 399 -5.18 12.83 -7.96
CA VAL A 399 -4.41 11.85 -7.19
C VAL A 399 -5.33 10.85 -6.47
N ASN A 400 -4.80 9.61 -6.29
CA ASN A 400 -5.44 8.49 -5.61
C ASN A 400 -5.25 8.55 -4.08
N HIS A 401 -5.63 7.46 -3.39
CA HIS A 401 -5.50 7.32 -1.94
C HIS A 401 -4.05 7.45 -1.42
N LEU A 402 -3.05 7.04 -2.21
CA LEU A 402 -1.62 7.19 -1.91
C LEU A 402 -1.05 8.54 -2.36
N PHE A 403 -1.88 9.47 -2.82
CA PHE A 403 -1.48 10.76 -3.39
C PHE A 403 -0.59 10.63 -4.64
N GLN A 404 -0.78 9.59 -5.43
CA GLN A 404 -0.14 9.40 -6.74
C GLN A 404 -1.06 9.93 -7.84
N HIS A 405 -0.52 10.60 -8.85
CA HIS A 405 -1.28 10.90 -10.05
C HIS A 405 -1.68 9.59 -10.76
N CYS A 406 -2.95 9.44 -11.04
CA CYS A 406 -3.53 8.19 -11.52
C CYS A 406 -4.60 8.41 -12.60
N LYS A 407 -5.06 7.34 -13.22
CA LYS A 407 -6.14 7.37 -14.21
C LYS A 407 -7.52 7.20 -13.56
N THR A 408 -7.69 6.13 -12.79
CA THR A 408 -8.97 5.75 -12.19
C THR A 408 -8.99 5.88 -10.67
N GLY A 409 -7.83 5.80 -10.01
CA GLY A 409 -7.69 5.74 -8.55
C GLY A 409 -7.78 4.33 -7.98
N ALA A 410 -8.03 3.33 -8.81
CA ALA A 410 -8.14 1.94 -8.39
C ALA A 410 -6.81 1.43 -7.80
N VAL A 411 -6.89 0.60 -6.75
CA VAL A 411 -5.73 -0.01 -6.07
C VAL A 411 -4.84 -0.80 -7.05
N THR A 412 -5.44 -1.35 -8.11
CA THR A 412 -4.73 -2.09 -9.15
C THR A 412 -3.74 -1.24 -9.96
N GLU A 413 -3.86 0.09 -9.94
CA GLU A 413 -2.92 1.00 -10.60
C GLU A 413 -1.64 1.25 -9.77
N TYR A 414 -1.70 1.13 -8.45
CA TYR A 414 -0.62 1.56 -7.53
C TYR A 414 0.75 0.99 -7.89
N ARG A 415 0.79 -0.28 -8.26
CA ARG A 415 2.03 -0.95 -8.62
C ARG A 415 2.70 -0.38 -9.86
N ASP A 416 1.91 -0.08 -10.89
CA ASP A 416 2.40 0.34 -12.21
C ASP A 416 2.73 1.86 -12.27
N ILE A 417 2.31 2.63 -11.26
CA ILE A 417 2.66 4.04 -11.11
C ILE A 417 4.09 4.13 -10.55
N GLU A 418 4.99 4.89 -11.20
CA GLU A 418 6.36 5.10 -10.72
C GLU A 418 6.43 6.15 -9.58
N GLU A 419 5.50 7.10 -9.56
CA GLU A 419 5.38 8.14 -8.53
C GLU A 419 4.94 7.51 -7.20
N THR A 420 5.67 7.78 -6.11
CA THR A 420 5.30 7.32 -4.77
C THR A 420 4.32 8.28 -4.11
N ILE A 421 4.54 9.57 -4.27
CA ILE A 421 3.66 10.64 -3.78
C ILE A 421 3.84 11.88 -4.65
N SER A 422 2.77 12.60 -4.94
CA SER A 422 2.82 13.83 -5.72
C SER A 422 3.79 14.85 -5.11
N PRO A 423 4.74 15.40 -5.89
CA PRO A 423 5.63 16.46 -5.42
C PRO A 423 4.88 17.68 -4.87
N ALA A 424 3.72 18.02 -5.45
CA ALA A 424 2.90 19.11 -4.97
C ALA A 424 2.33 18.86 -3.56
N VAL A 425 1.98 17.61 -3.25
CA VAL A 425 1.55 17.20 -1.90
C VAL A 425 2.70 17.33 -0.90
N LEU A 426 3.90 16.85 -1.26
CA LEU A 426 5.10 17.00 -0.42
C LEU A 426 5.39 18.49 -0.14
N GLU A 427 5.34 19.32 -1.17
CA GLU A 427 5.56 20.76 -1.05
C GLU A 427 4.51 21.41 -0.15
N THR A 428 3.23 21.04 -0.28
CA THR A 428 2.15 21.53 0.57
C THR A 428 2.39 21.20 2.03
N ILE A 429 2.76 19.94 2.35
CA ILE A 429 3.06 19.51 3.72
C ILE A 429 4.23 20.31 4.30
N VAL A 430 5.35 20.37 3.58
CA VAL A 430 6.55 21.09 4.02
C VAL A 430 6.26 22.57 4.24
N ASN A 431 5.61 23.22 3.29
CA ASN A 431 5.31 24.66 3.35
C ASN A 431 4.33 24.98 4.47
N TRP A 432 3.31 24.12 4.70
CA TRP A 432 2.36 24.35 5.77
C TRP A 432 3.01 24.27 7.15
N ILE A 433 3.83 23.22 7.39
CA ILE A 433 4.54 23.06 8.67
C ILE A 433 5.50 24.23 8.89
N SER A 434 6.29 24.60 7.87
CA SER A 434 7.26 25.68 7.97
C SER A 434 6.60 27.02 8.32
N ARG A 435 5.50 27.36 7.65
CA ARG A 435 4.78 28.63 7.89
C ARG A 435 3.97 28.64 9.19
N SER A 436 3.34 27.52 9.54
CA SER A 436 2.35 27.46 10.61
C SER A 436 2.93 27.05 11.96
N ILE A 437 4.04 26.31 11.96
CA ILE A 437 4.57 25.67 13.16
C ILE A 437 5.96 26.14 13.53
N GLN A 438 6.86 26.39 12.55
CA GLN A 438 8.22 26.88 12.82
C GLN A 438 8.27 28.38 13.15
N SER A 439 7.28 29.14 12.68
CA SER A 439 7.20 30.60 12.90
C SER A 439 6.79 30.99 14.32
#